data_1ff4eaf1ebdaedc38110941a189b4e22
#
_entry.id   1ff4eaf1ebdaedc38110941a189b4e22
#
_cell.length_a   1.000
_cell.length_b   1.000
_cell.length_c   1.000
_cell.angle_alpha   90.00
_cell.angle_beta   90.00
_cell.angle_gamma   90.00
#
_symmetry.space_group_name_H-M   'P 1'
#
loop_
_entity.id
_entity.type
_entity.pdbx_description
1 polymer ?
#
loop_
_entity_poly.entity_id
_entity_poly.type
_entity_poly.pdbx_seq_one_letter_code
_entity_poly.pdbx_strand_id
1 'polypeptide(L)'
;MQNKIELRKLPPLKALRGFEAATRHQSIRDAADELCLTHPAVSHQVQLIEEALGVTLFAQEGRHIVSTDEGRVLYPYVRAAFESLLEGVEAVHRNALDKPLRVQ
;
A
#
# COMPACT_ATOMS: atom_id res chain seq x y z
N MET A 1 17.45 4.70 24.29
CA MET A 1 17.46 3.65 23.32
C MET A 1 16.97 4.06 21.95
N GLN A 2 17.68 3.69 20.94
CA GLN A 2 17.40 4.07 19.58
C GLN A 2 16.83 2.90 18.82
N ASN A 3 15.62 3.04 18.29
CA ASN A 3 15.02 2.04 17.44
C ASN A 3 14.96 2.58 16.03
N LYS A 4 16.01 2.31 15.30
CA LYS A 4 16.11 2.78 13.94
C LYS A 4 15.34 1.88 13.02
N ILE A 5 14.41 2.47 12.27
CA ILE A 5 13.64 1.73 11.29
C ILE A 5 14.43 1.66 9.98
N GLU A 6 14.62 0.45 9.48
CA GLU A 6 15.35 0.23 8.24
C GLU A 6 14.45 0.44 7.04
N LEU A 7 14.09 1.67 6.79
CA LEU A 7 13.13 1.99 5.72
C LEU A 7 13.62 1.60 4.33
N ARG A 8 14.94 1.52 4.15
CA ARG A 8 15.49 1.11 2.85
C ARG A 8 15.12 -0.33 2.48
N LYS A 9 14.67 -1.12 3.46
CA LYS A 9 14.22 -2.48 3.20
C LYS A 9 12.79 -2.53 2.70
N LEU A 10 12.09 -1.43 2.78
CA LEU A 10 10.71 -1.36 2.31
C LEU A 10 10.65 -1.02 0.84
N PRO A 11 9.74 -1.62 0.10
CA PRO A 11 9.43 -1.13 -1.23
C PRO A 11 8.90 0.30 -1.15
N PRO A 12 8.92 1.05 -2.24
CA PRO A 12 8.35 2.41 -2.22
C PRO A 12 6.89 2.40 -1.80
N LEU A 13 6.48 3.44 -1.09
CA LEU A 13 5.11 3.56 -0.59
C LEU A 13 4.09 3.50 -1.72
N LYS A 14 4.40 4.11 -2.86
CA LYS A 14 3.52 4.06 -4.03
C LYS A 14 3.31 2.63 -4.51
N ALA A 15 4.37 1.83 -4.48
CA ALA A 15 4.27 0.43 -4.90
C ALA A 15 3.37 -0.36 -3.95
N LEU A 16 3.52 -0.13 -2.64
CA LEU A 16 2.67 -0.77 -1.66
C LEU A 16 1.21 -0.38 -1.83
N ARG A 17 0.96 0.85 -2.23
CA ARG A 17 -0.38 1.33 -2.50
C ARG A 17 -1.00 0.61 -3.70
N GLY A 18 -0.21 0.41 -4.76
CA GLY A 18 -0.65 -0.37 -5.91
C GLY A 18 -0.97 -1.80 -5.55
N PHE A 19 -0.11 -2.41 -4.74
CA PHE A 19 -0.32 -3.78 -4.27
C PHE A 19 -1.61 -3.90 -3.45
N GLU A 20 -1.86 -2.95 -2.55
CA GLU A 20 -3.04 -2.98 -1.71
C GLU A 20 -4.32 -2.92 -2.56
N ALA A 21 -4.36 -1.99 -3.50
CA ALA A 21 -5.54 -1.84 -4.35
C ALA A 21 -5.72 -3.05 -5.26
N ALA A 22 -4.62 -3.56 -5.83
CA ALA A 22 -4.69 -4.73 -6.71
C ALA A 22 -5.20 -5.96 -5.97
N THR A 23 -4.79 -6.13 -4.73
CA THR A 23 -5.25 -7.25 -3.90
C THR A 23 -6.73 -7.11 -3.59
N ARG A 24 -7.15 -5.93 -3.17
CA ARG A 24 -8.52 -5.69 -2.75
C ARG A 24 -9.50 -5.87 -3.90
N HIS A 25 -9.12 -5.43 -5.09
CA HIS A 25 -9.95 -5.57 -6.29
C HIS A 25 -9.79 -6.90 -6.99
N GLN A 26 -8.69 -7.60 -6.74
CA GLN A 26 -8.28 -8.79 -7.50
C GLN A 26 -8.24 -8.49 -8.99
N SER A 27 -7.80 -7.29 -9.32
CA SER A 27 -7.78 -6.79 -10.68
C SER A 27 -6.80 -5.62 -10.77
N ILE A 28 -5.85 -5.72 -11.70
CA ILE A 28 -4.93 -4.60 -11.95
C ILE A 28 -5.69 -3.43 -12.56
N ARG A 29 -6.63 -3.72 -13.44
CA ARG A 29 -7.41 -2.69 -14.12
C ARG A 29 -8.23 -1.87 -13.14
N ASP A 30 -8.95 -2.55 -12.24
CA ASP A 30 -9.80 -1.85 -11.26
C ASP A 30 -8.96 -1.07 -10.27
N ALA A 31 -7.79 -1.62 -9.89
CA ALA A 31 -6.87 -0.89 -9.04
C ALA A 31 -6.37 0.38 -9.72
N ALA A 32 -6.04 0.28 -11.01
CA ALA A 32 -5.60 1.45 -11.77
C ALA A 32 -6.69 2.51 -11.83
N ASP A 33 -7.93 2.10 -12.05
CA ASP A 33 -9.05 3.04 -12.05
C ASP A 33 -9.18 3.76 -10.72
N GLU A 34 -9.10 3.02 -9.61
CA GLU A 34 -9.20 3.63 -8.28
C GLU A 34 -8.09 4.63 -8.04
N LEU A 35 -6.87 4.30 -8.45
CA LEU A 35 -5.69 5.11 -8.17
C LEU A 35 -5.46 6.21 -9.22
N CYS A 36 -6.30 6.26 -10.24
CA CYS A 36 -6.15 7.20 -11.35
C CYS A 36 -4.81 7.01 -12.04
N LEU A 37 -4.43 5.76 -12.23
CA LEU A 37 -3.18 5.38 -12.89
C LEU A 37 -3.49 4.52 -14.10
N THR A 38 -2.47 4.32 -14.94
CA THR A 38 -2.59 3.39 -16.06
C THR A 38 -2.40 1.96 -15.57
N HIS A 39 -2.92 1.01 -16.33
CA HIS A 39 -2.74 -0.40 -16.05
C HIS A 39 -1.24 -0.77 -15.93
N PRO A 40 -0.38 -0.37 -16.88
CA PRO A 40 1.05 -0.68 -16.76
C PRO A 40 1.71 -0.05 -15.53
N ALA A 41 1.24 1.12 -15.09
CA ALA A 41 1.81 1.76 -13.91
C ALA A 41 1.58 0.93 -12.66
N VAL A 42 0.35 0.40 -12.49
CA VAL A 42 0.06 -0.46 -11.34
C VAL A 42 0.83 -1.78 -11.43
N SER A 43 0.87 -2.37 -12.63
CA SER A 43 1.65 -3.59 -12.84
C SER A 43 3.11 -3.38 -12.48
N HIS A 44 3.67 -2.24 -12.87
CA HIS A 44 5.07 -1.92 -12.56
C HIS A 44 5.29 -1.80 -11.06
N GLN A 45 4.36 -1.19 -10.34
CA GLN A 45 4.47 -1.05 -8.90
C GLN A 45 4.45 -2.40 -8.20
N VAL A 46 3.58 -3.30 -8.64
CA VAL A 46 3.56 -4.66 -8.10
C VAL A 46 4.87 -5.37 -8.37
N GLN A 47 5.40 -5.23 -9.59
CA GLN A 47 6.68 -5.83 -9.95
C GLN A 47 7.82 -5.33 -9.08
N LEU A 48 7.83 -4.05 -8.72
CA LEU A 48 8.88 -3.51 -7.86
C LEU A 48 8.93 -4.24 -6.51
N ILE A 49 7.75 -4.54 -5.97
CA ILE A 49 7.70 -5.28 -4.71
C ILE A 49 8.18 -6.72 -4.92
N GLU A 50 7.72 -7.34 -5.99
CA GLU A 50 8.10 -8.73 -6.27
C GLU A 50 9.60 -8.86 -6.46
N GLU A 51 10.21 -7.91 -7.15
CA GLU A 51 11.66 -7.92 -7.35
C GLU A 51 12.41 -7.68 -6.05
N ALA A 52 11.91 -6.74 -5.25
CA ALA A 52 12.57 -6.44 -3.97
C ALA A 52 12.52 -7.63 -3.02
N LEU A 53 11.45 -8.40 -3.04
CA LEU A 53 11.26 -9.51 -2.12
C LEU A 53 11.68 -10.85 -2.71
N GLY A 54 11.86 -10.92 -4.02
CA GLY A 54 12.23 -12.17 -4.69
C GLY A 54 11.10 -13.20 -4.71
N VAL A 55 9.86 -12.75 -4.68
CA VAL A 55 8.68 -13.64 -4.70
C VAL A 55 7.64 -13.08 -5.63
N THR A 56 6.69 -13.92 -6.03
CA THR A 56 5.52 -13.43 -6.75
C THR A 56 4.38 -13.22 -5.76
N LEU A 57 3.63 -12.16 -5.98
CA LEU A 57 2.52 -11.79 -5.09
C LEU A 57 1.17 -12.14 -5.68
N PHE A 58 1.11 -12.25 -7.01
CA PHE A 58 -0.11 -12.58 -7.73
C PHE A 58 0.14 -13.63 -8.77
N ALA A 59 -0.90 -14.43 -9.03
CA ALA A 59 -0.94 -15.35 -10.14
C ALA A 59 -2.09 -14.93 -11.06
N GLN A 60 -1.90 -15.11 -12.36
CA GLN A 60 -2.92 -14.80 -13.34
C GLN A 60 -3.95 -15.90 -13.35
N GLU A 61 -5.23 -15.56 -13.32
CA GLU A 61 -6.30 -16.53 -13.38
C GLU A 61 -7.38 -15.97 -14.29
N GLY A 62 -7.31 -16.32 -15.56
CA GLY A 62 -8.17 -15.74 -16.57
C GLY A 62 -7.92 -14.25 -16.69
N ARG A 63 -8.97 -13.45 -16.52
CA ARG A 63 -8.86 -11.99 -16.57
C ARG A 63 -8.57 -11.35 -15.22
N HIS A 64 -8.51 -12.18 -14.20
CA HIS A 64 -8.31 -11.71 -12.84
C HIS A 64 -6.95 -12.13 -12.34
N ILE A 65 -6.56 -11.56 -11.23
CA ILE A 65 -5.38 -11.98 -10.51
C ILE A 65 -5.83 -12.53 -9.15
N VAL A 66 -5.07 -13.49 -8.64
CA VAL A 66 -5.32 -14.02 -7.30
C VAL A 66 -4.02 -13.92 -6.52
N SER A 67 -4.13 -13.75 -5.21
CA SER A 67 -2.96 -13.66 -4.37
C SER A 67 -2.26 -15.00 -4.26
N THR A 68 -0.94 -14.98 -4.31
CA THR A 68 -0.13 -16.14 -3.94
C THR A 68 -0.12 -16.25 -2.41
N ASP A 69 0.50 -17.30 -1.90
CA ASP A 69 0.70 -17.44 -0.44
C ASP A 69 1.45 -16.23 0.10
N GLU A 70 2.52 -15.81 -0.60
CA GLU A 70 3.32 -14.66 -0.19
C GLU A 70 2.47 -13.38 -0.19
N GLY A 71 1.64 -13.22 -1.21
CA GLY A 71 0.75 -12.07 -1.26
C GLY A 71 -0.23 -12.05 -0.08
N ARG A 72 -0.74 -13.22 0.29
CA ARG A 72 -1.65 -13.33 1.43
C ARG A 72 -0.94 -13.04 2.76
N VAL A 73 0.34 -13.37 2.85
CA VAL A 73 1.12 -13.03 4.05
C VAL A 73 1.35 -11.53 4.14
N LEU A 74 1.72 -10.91 3.03
CA LEU A 74 2.10 -9.49 3.03
C LEU A 74 0.90 -8.56 3.19
N TYR A 75 -0.23 -8.91 2.60
CA TYR A 75 -1.37 -7.97 2.51
C TYR A 75 -1.83 -7.43 3.86
N PRO A 76 -2.06 -8.26 4.90
CA PRO A 76 -2.55 -7.73 6.17
C PRO A 76 -1.62 -6.67 6.78
N TYR A 77 -0.31 -6.85 6.60
CA TYR A 77 0.65 -5.89 7.13
C TYR A 77 0.58 -4.56 6.39
N VAL A 78 0.46 -4.63 5.07
CA VAL A 78 0.35 -3.41 4.26
C VAL A 78 -0.94 -2.68 4.60
N ARG A 79 -2.04 -3.42 4.68
CA ARG A 79 -3.34 -2.85 5.01
C ARG A 79 -3.32 -2.19 6.39
N ALA A 80 -2.79 -2.87 7.39
CA ALA A 80 -2.71 -2.35 8.74
C ALA A 80 -1.83 -1.09 8.80
N ALA A 81 -0.74 -1.08 8.03
CA ALA A 81 0.13 0.09 7.98
C ALA A 81 -0.61 1.31 7.43
N PHE A 82 -1.35 1.14 6.34
CA PHE A 82 -2.10 2.26 5.78
C PHE A 82 -3.22 2.72 6.70
N GLU A 83 -3.91 1.79 7.34
CA GLU A 83 -4.95 2.14 8.29
C GLU A 83 -4.37 2.91 9.48
N SER A 84 -3.22 2.49 9.94
CA SER A 84 -2.54 3.17 11.05
C SER A 84 -2.15 4.60 10.67
N LEU A 85 -1.64 4.78 9.44
CA LEU A 85 -1.28 6.11 8.98
C LEU A 85 -2.51 7.02 8.88
N LEU A 86 -3.62 6.48 8.36
CA LEU A 86 -4.85 7.27 8.28
C LEU A 86 -5.36 7.65 9.66
N GLU A 87 -5.29 6.74 10.61
CA GLU A 87 -5.67 7.04 11.98
C GLU A 87 -4.82 8.18 12.54
N GLY A 88 -3.52 8.16 12.25
CA GLY A 88 -2.62 9.21 12.70
C GLY A 88 -3.01 10.56 12.12
N VAL A 89 -3.32 10.59 10.83
CA VAL A 89 -3.75 11.83 10.17
C VAL A 89 -5.02 12.35 10.81
N GLU A 90 -5.98 11.47 11.04
CA GLU A 90 -7.24 11.87 11.67
C GLU A 90 -7.05 12.35 13.10
N ALA A 91 -6.15 11.70 13.84
CA ALA A 91 -5.83 12.13 15.19
C ALA A 91 -5.25 13.53 15.21
N VAL A 92 -4.37 13.83 14.25
CA VAL A 92 -3.80 15.18 14.13
C VAL A 92 -4.89 16.20 13.82
N HIS A 93 -5.82 15.86 12.91
CA HIS A 93 -6.92 16.76 12.57
C HIS A 93 -7.81 17.03 13.79
N ARG A 94 -8.16 15.99 14.54
CA ARG A 94 -9.00 16.16 15.74
C ARG A 94 -8.29 17.04 16.76
N ASN A 95 -7.00 16.79 16.97
CA ASN A 95 -6.21 17.57 17.91
C ASN A 95 -6.15 19.03 17.49
N ALA A 96 -6.00 19.29 16.19
CA ALA A 96 -5.95 20.66 15.68
C ALA A 96 -7.28 21.38 15.86
N LEU A 97 -8.40 20.68 15.69
CA LEU A 97 -9.73 21.27 15.88
C LEU A 97 -10.02 21.58 17.34
N ASP A 98 -9.45 20.79 18.25
CA ASP A 98 -9.68 20.97 19.69
C ASP A 98 -8.82 22.05 20.30
N LYS A 99 -7.83 22.54 19.59
CA LYS A 99 -6.94 23.57 20.12
C LYS A 99 -7.45 24.96 19.83
N PRO A 100 -7.23 25.91 20.75
CA PRO A 100 -7.52 27.30 20.44
C PRO A 100 -6.73 27.75 19.22
N LEU A 101 -7.29 28.70 18.50
CA LEU A 101 -6.60 29.28 17.36
C LEU A 101 -5.30 29.92 17.83
N ARG A 102 -4.22 29.62 17.14
CA ARG A 102 -2.94 30.21 17.44
C ARG A 102 -2.62 31.29 16.45
N VAL A 103 -2.17 32.39 16.97
CA VAL A 103 -1.66 33.47 16.15
C VAL A 103 -0.16 33.49 16.29
N GLN A 104 0.52 33.41 15.18
CA GLN A 104 1.98 33.41 15.21
C GLN A 104 2.53 34.79 14.97
#